data_8ef421046cd2207803cdf0abe740c3dd
#
_entry.id   8ef421046cd2207803cdf0abe740c3dd
#
_cell.length_a   1.000
_cell.length_b   1.000
_cell.length_c   1.000
_cell.angle_alpha   90.00
_cell.angle_beta   90.00
_cell.angle_gamma   90.00
#
_symmetry.space_group_name_H-M   'P 1'
#
loop_
_entity.id
_entity.type
_entity.pdbx_description
1 polymer ?
#
loop_
_entity_poly.entity_id
_entity_poly.type
_entity_poly.pdbx_seq_one_letter_code
_entity_poly.pdbx_strand_id
1 'polypeptide(L)'
;MFQTTIARESWAEGVGLHTGVHGHVRLLPAPAETGIVFRRVDLDNFPIEAQGINVARVSYATSLMKQGVLLSTTEHLLSAIYSCGIDNIFIDIDSIEVPILDGSAEPFMQMLERSSVRKLRRKRRYLKVLRPLEVSEGDRRIGIYPADEFRVRCYVDFPHPLVGQQEVEMVVGPDTFRHLLARARTFCFERDIEPLRAVGLIRGGSLENAIVLTHDGIMNGPLRFPDEFGRHKALDLIGDLALAGLPLLARVEAHKAGHSLHTQLVSRLLADPSLWTITTGEAVRAEEQAYQPVLSEAPAAPGD
;
A
#
# COMPACT_ATOMS: atom_id res chain seq x y z
N MET A 1 -8.87 9.47 18.42
CA MET A 1 -8.58 10.04 17.06
C MET A 1 -9.86 10.27 16.27
N PHE A 2 -9.84 11.20 15.30
CA PHE A 2 -10.95 11.45 14.38
C PHE A 2 -10.57 11.03 12.97
N GLN A 3 -11.57 10.69 12.17
CA GLN A 3 -11.40 10.45 10.74
C GLN A 3 -10.85 11.68 10.03
N THR A 4 -10.19 11.48 8.92
CA THR A 4 -9.53 12.51 8.14
C THR A 4 -9.96 12.47 6.68
N THR A 5 -9.82 13.62 6.03
CA THR A 5 -9.87 13.80 4.58
C THR A 5 -8.84 14.86 4.19
N ILE A 6 -8.70 15.16 2.93
CA ILE A 6 -7.91 16.31 2.45
C ILE A 6 -8.70 17.61 2.58
N ALA A 7 -8.00 18.74 2.73
CA ALA A 7 -8.64 20.06 2.85
C ALA A 7 -8.91 20.72 1.50
N ARG A 8 -8.06 20.48 0.52
CA ARG A 8 -8.10 21.05 -0.83
C ARG A 8 -7.86 19.97 -1.87
N GLU A 9 -8.38 20.16 -3.07
CA GLU A 9 -8.09 19.30 -4.21
C GLU A 9 -6.64 19.44 -4.69
N SER A 10 -6.15 18.38 -5.30
CA SER A 10 -4.91 18.37 -6.07
C SER A 10 -5.02 17.37 -7.21
N TRP A 11 -4.20 17.53 -8.24
CA TRP A 11 -4.24 16.70 -9.43
C TRP A 11 -2.84 16.45 -9.98
N ALA A 12 -2.72 15.39 -10.78
CA ALA A 12 -1.58 15.06 -11.60
C ALA A 12 -2.07 14.39 -12.90
N GLU A 13 -1.22 14.35 -13.89
CA GLU A 13 -1.47 13.68 -15.17
C GLU A 13 -0.26 12.86 -15.59
N GLY A 14 -0.47 11.85 -16.39
CA GLY A 14 0.61 11.00 -16.89
C GLY A 14 0.07 9.79 -17.64
N VAL A 15 0.97 8.88 -17.97
CA VAL A 15 0.63 7.65 -18.70
C VAL A 15 0.44 6.48 -17.72
N GLY A 16 -0.48 5.58 -18.04
CA GLY A 16 -0.57 4.28 -17.36
C GLY A 16 0.61 3.39 -17.74
N LEU A 17 1.21 2.71 -16.77
CA LEU A 17 2.39 1.85 -16.98
C LEU A 17 2.10 0.74 -18.01
N HIS A 18 0.96 0.06 -17.84
CA HIS A 18 0.63 -1.11 -18.64
C HIS A 18 -0.10 -0.76 -19.92
N THR A 19 -1.04 0.16 -19.87
CA THR A 19 -1.87 0.53 -21.02
C THR A 19 -1.22 1.54 -21.94
N GLY A 20 -0.34 2.40 -21.42
CA GLY A 20 0.21 3.54 -22.13
C GLY A 20 -0.81 4.66 -22.38
N VAL A 21 -2.02 4.55 -21.83
CA VAL A 21 -3.06 5.56 -21.97
C VAL A 21 -2.73 6.75 -21.06
N HIS A 22 -2.81 7.95 -21.62
CA HIS A 22 -2.70 9.18 -20.85
C HIS A 22 -3.98 9.40 -20.03
N GLY A 23 -3.83 9.77 -18.78
CA GLY A 23 -4.96 10.00 -17.88
C GLY A 23 -4.64 11.03 -16.80
N HIS A 24 -5.69 11.51 -16.16
CA HIS A 24 -5.63 12.44 -15.05
C HIS A 24 -6.10 11.77 -13.76
N VAL A 25 -5.43 12.08 -12.67
CA VAL A 25 -5.85 11.73 -11.31
C VAL A 25 -6.10 13.01 -10.53
N ARG A 26 -7.29 13.14 -9.92
CA ARG A 26 -7.68 14.28 -9.10
C ARG A 26 -8.16 13.81 -7.75
N LEU A 27 -7.54 14.31 -6.69
CA LEU A 27 -7.89 14.03 -5.31
C LEU A 27 -8.85 15.09 -4.80
N LEU A 28 -9.97 14.66 -4.19
CA LEU A 28 -11.01 15.56 -3.67
C LEU A 28 -11.39 15.18 -2.23
N PRO A 29 -11.74 16.19 -1.41
CA PRO A 29 -12.28 15.95 -0.08
C PRO A 29 -13.54 15.08 -0.13
N ALA A 30 -13.67 14.17 0.85
CA ALA A 30 -14.87 13.35 1.00
C ALA A 30 -15.47 13.48 2.40
N PRO A 31 -16.78 13.27 2.58
CA PRO A 31 -17.42 13.20 3.89
C PRO A 31 -16.87 12.08 4.76
N ALA A 32 -17.13 12.13 6.07
CA ALA A 32 -16.82 11.00 6.95
C ALA A 32 -17.59 9.73 6.51
N GLU A 33 -16.94 8.58 6.72
CA GLU A 33 -17.48 7.25 6.41
C GLU A 33 -17.61 6.94 4.91
N THR A 34 -17.02 7.76 4.04
CA THR A 34 -16.90 7.49 2.59
C THR A 34 -15.88 6.39 2.33
N GLY A 35 -14.76 6.36 3.06
CA GLY A 35 -13.62 5.54 2.70
C GLY A 35 -12.84 6.11 1.50
N ILE A 36 -12.04 5.27 0.86
CA ILE A 36 -11.28 5.61 -0.35
C ILE A 36 -12.12 5.15 -1.56
N VAL A 37 -12.55 6.09 -2.39
CA VAL A 37 -13.44 5.81 -3.53
C VAL A 37 -12.88 6.40 -4.81
N PHE A 38 -12.54 5.55 -5.76
CA PHE A 38 -12.24 5.97 -7.12
C PHE A 38 -13.54 6.25 -7.88
N ARG A 39 -13.53 7.27 -8.72
CA ARG A 39 -14.65 7.60 -9.62
C ARG A 39 -14.15 7.68 -11.05
N ARG A 40 -14.62 6.81 -11.92
CA ARG A 40 -14.36 6.84 -13.35
C ARG A 40 -15.19 7.96 -13.97
N VAL A 41 -14.58 9.16 -14.05
CA VAL A 41 -15.29 10.37 -14.52
C VAL A 41 -15.60 10.33 -16.02
N ASP A 42 -14.89 9.52 -16.79
CA ASP A 42 -15.15 9.19 -18.19
C ASP A 42 -16.36 8.22 -18.35
N LEU A 43 -16.86 7.64 -17.26
CA LEU A 43 -17.99 6.73 -17.19
C LEU A 43 -19.05 7.24 -16.18
N ASP A 44 -19.52 8.45 -16.37
CA ASP A 44 -20.57 9.10 -15.56
C ASP A 44 -20.27 9.10 -14.04
N ASN A 45 -19.01 9.31 -13.67
CA ASN A 45 -18.51 9.26 -12.27
C ASN A 45 -18.74 7.91 -11.59
N PHE A 46 -18.66 6.81 -12.31
CA PHE A 46 -18.89 5.46 -11.80
C PHE A 46 -17.98 5.16 -10.59
N PRO A 47 -18.51 4.86 -9.39
CA PRO A 47 -17.73 4.69 -8.18
C PRO A 47 -17.20 3.26 -8.04
N ILE A 48 -15.91 3.15 -7.65
CA ILE A 48 -15.24 1.89 -7.30
C ILE A 48 -14.58 2.11 -5.94
N GLU A 49 -15.12 1.50 -4.89
CA GLU A 49 -14.54 1.55 -3.55
C GLU A 49 -13.23 0.75 -3.53
N ALA A 50 -12.19 1.31 -2.91
CA ALA A 50 -10.91 0.63 -2.67
C ALA A 50 -11.07 -0.38 -1.53
N GLN A 51 -11.68 -1.52 -1.84
CA GLN A 51 -11.99 -2.59 -0.90
C GLN A 51 -11.71 -3.96 -1.50
N GLY A 52 -11.36 -4.93 -0.66
CA GLY A 52 -11.00 -6.29 -1.08
C GLY A 52 -12.06 -6.99 -1.94
N ILE A 53 -13.35 -6.67 -1.77
CA ILE A 53 -14.44 -7.23 -2.57
C ILE A 53 -14.38 -6.80 -4.05
N ASN A 54 -13.77 -5.66 -4.35
CA ASN A 54 -13.63 -5.13 -5.70
C ASN A 54 -12.30 -5.52 -6.35
N VAL A 55 -11.45 -6.30 -5.68
CA VAL A 55 -10.20 -6.79 -6.29
C VAL A 55 -10.53 -7.71 -7.46
N ALA A 56 -9.98 -7.39 -8.63
CA ALA A 56 -10.18 -8.17 -9.85
C ALA A 56 -8.92 -9.00 -10.16
N ARG A 57 -8.05 -8.45 -10.99
CA ARG A 57 -6.83 -9.10 -11.44
C ARG A 57 -5.63 -8.50 -10.73
N VAL A 58 -4.69 -9.35 -10.35
CA VAL A 58 -3.46 -8.98 -9.63
C VAL A 58 -2.20 -9.50 -10.34
N SER A 59 -2.19 -9.42 -11.68
CA SER A 59 -1.02 -9.76 -12.48
C SER A 59 -0.23 -8.49 -12.79
N TYR A 60 0.96 -8.37 -12.20
CA TYR A 60 1.89 -7.23 -12.34
C TYR A 60 1.40 -5.89 -11.75
N ALA A 61 0.14 -5.76 -11.38
CA ALA A 61 -0.44 -4.61 -10.69
C ALA A 61 -1.73 -5.02 -9.97
N THR A 62 -2.16 -4.22 -9.02
CA THR A 62 -3.44 -4.41 -8.34
C THR A 62 -4.54 -3.67 -9.08
N SER A 63 -5.53 -4.44 -9.54
CA SER A 63 -6.69 -3.91 -10.26
C SER A 63 -7.96 -4.08 -9.45
N LEU A 64 -8.83 -3.08 -9.51
CA LEU A 64 -10.17 -3.08 -8.97
C LEU A 64 -11.20 -3.19 -10.09
N MET A 65 -12.29 -3.91 -9.86
CA MET A 65 -13.40 -4.01 -10.81
C MET A 65 -14.73 -4.05 -10.08
N LYS A 66 -15.66 -3.23 -10.55
CA LYS A 66 -17.04 -3.21 -10.05
C LYS A 66 -17.99 -3.15 -11.24
N GLN A 67 -18.92 -4.10 -11.34
CA GLN A 67 -19.92 -4.20 -12.43
C GLN A 67 -19.30 -4.11 -13.85
N GLY A 68 -18.12 -4.71 -14.06
CA GLY A 68 -17.42 -4.69 -15.32
C GLY A 68 -16.55 -3.47 -15.60
N VAL A 69 -16.61 -2.43 -14.76
CA VAL A 69 -15.72 -1.26 -14.85
C VAL A 69 -14.41 -1.54 -14.14
N LEU A 70 -13.32 -1.53 -14.90
CA LEU A 70 -11.96 -1.83 -14.43
C LEU A 70 -11.17 -0.55 -14.12
N LEU A 71 -10.35 -0.60 -13.08
CA LEU A 71 -9.30 0.36 -12.78
C LEU A 71 -8.04 -0.39 -12.35
N SER A 72 -6.90 -0.10 -12.94
CA SER A 72 -5.62 -0.79 -12.70
C SER A 72 -4.56 0.10 -12.05
N THR A 73 -3.50 -0.54 -11.51
CA THR A 73 -2.30 0.11 -10.97
C THR A 73 -2.62 1.06 -9.81
N THR A 74 -3.41 0.57 -8.84
CA THR A 74 -3.91 1.40 -7.73
C THR A 74 -2.97 1.47 -6.54
N GLU A 75 -2.03 0.53 -6.41
CA GLU A 75 -1.20 0.25 -5.24
C GLU A 75 -0.34 1.43 -4.79
N HIS A 76 0.31 2.16 -5.71
CA HIS A 76 1.19 3.28 -5.34
C HIS A 76 0.41 4.45 -4.74
N LEU A 77 -0.73 4.80 -5.35
CA LEU A 77 -1.61 5.84 -4.84
C LEU A 77 -2.25 5.43 -3.52
N LEU A 78 -2.72 4.19 -3.41
CA LEU A 78 -3.31 3.67 -2.17
C LEU A 78 -2.30 3.65 -1.04
N SER A 79 -1.04 3.28 -1.30
CA SER A 79 0.01 3.27 -0.28
C SER A 79 0.28 4.67 0.29
N ALA A 80 0.29 5.69 -0.57
CA ALA A 80 0.45 7.09 -0.15
C ALA A 80 -0.73 7.58 0.69
N ILE A 81 -1.97 7.36 0.22
CA ILE A 81 -3.20 7.76 0.92
C ILE A 81 -3.28 7.11 2.30
N TYR A 82 -3.06 5.78 2.34
CA TYR A 82 -3.15 4.99 3.56
C TYR A 82 -2.08 5.42 4.59
N SER A 83 -0.83 5.56 4.15
CA SER A 83 0.28 5.95 5.02
C SER A 83 0.17 7.39 5.53
N CYS A 84 -0.44 8.30 4.75
CA CYS A 84 -0.78 9.66 5.19
C CYS A 84 -1.94 9.70 6.19
N GLY A 85 -2.57 8.57 6.49
CA GLY A 85 -3.67 8.48 7.43
C GLY A 85 -4.95 9.17 6.94
N ILE A 86 -5.17 9.19 5.63
CA ILE A 86 -6.41 9.69 5.01
C ILE A 86 -7.45 8.58 5.01
N ASP A 87 -8.55 8.79 5.71
CA ASP A 87 -9.63 7.80 5.84
C ASP A 87 -10.69 7.95 4.74
N ASN A 88 -10.91 9.18 4.25
CA ASN A 88 -12.01 9.49 3.33
C ASN A 88 -11.52 10.39 2.20
N ILE A 89 -11.65 9.93 0.97
CA ILE A 89 -11.19 10.67 -0.22
C ILE A 89 -11.95 10.19 -1.46
N PHE A 90 -12.32 11.12 -2.34
CA PHE A 90 -12.68 10.80 -3.71
C PHE A 90 -11.46 10.96 -4.61
N ILE A 91 -11.32 10.03 -5.55
CA ILE A 91 -10.23 10.00 -6.53
C ILE A 91 -10.86 9.91 -7.90
N ASP A 92 -10.89 11.04 -8.61
CA ASP A 92 -11.39 11.09 -9.97
C ASP A 92 -10.31 10.62 -10.94
N ILE A 93 -10.67 9.69 -11.80
CA ILE A 93 -9.82 9.11 -12.85
C ILE A 93 -10.60 9.11 -14.16
N ASP A 94 -10.00 9.60 -15.23
CA ASP A 94 -10.58 9.60 -16.59
C ASP A 94 -10.02 8.52 -17.50
N SER A 95 -9.36 7.52 -16.94
CA SER A 95 -8.72 6.41 -17.66
C SER A 95 -8.89 5.08 -16.93
N ILE A 96 -8.59 3.98 -17.63
CA ILE A 96 -8.64 2.63 -17.08
C ILE A 96 -7.49 2.31 -16.10
N GLU A 97 -6.48 3.17 -16.01
CA GLU A 97 -5.27 2.95 -15.22
C GLU A 97 -4.85 4.22 -14.51
N VAL A 98 -4.44 4.10 -13.25
CA VAL A 98 -3.83 5.21 -12.51
C VAL A 98 -2.49 5.56 -13.15
N PRO A 99 -2.19 6.84 -13.45
CA PRO A 99 -0.90 7.25 -14.00
C PRO A 99 0.27 6.77 -13.14
N ILE A 100 1.31 6.21 -13.78
CA ILE A 100 2.48 5.67 -13.06
C ILE A 100 3.40 6.76 -12.54
N LEU A 101 3.33 7.95 -13.12
CA LEU A 101 4.17 9.12 -12.84
C LEU A 101 5.67 8.77 -12.94
N ASP A 102 6.44 8.89 -11.86
CA ASP A 102 7.86 8.56 -11.83
C ASP A 102 8.15 7.09 -11.39
N GLY A 103 7.09 6.27 -11.26
CA GLY A 103 7.19 4.89 -10.83
C GLY A 103 7.25 4.67 -9.32
N SER A 104 7.20 5.74 -8.52
CA SER A 104 7.20 5.71 -7.06
C SER A 104 5.88 6.27 -6.49
N ALA A 105 5.73 6.30 -5.17
CA ALA A 105 4.61 6.97 -4.51
C ALA A 105 4.89 8.44 -4.16
N GLU A 106 6.10 8.94 -4.40
CA GLU A 106 6.51 10.32 -4.05
C GLU A 106 5.62 11.40 -4.68
N PRO A 107 5.26 11.36 -5.99
CA PRO A 107 4.39 12.36 -6.56
C PRO A 107 3.00 12.39 -5.91
N PHE A 108 2.45 11.22 -5.52
CA PHE A 108 1.17 11.13 -4.81
C PHE A 108 1.28 11.69 -3.38
N MET A 109 2.39 11.43 -2.69
CA MET A 109 2.68 12.05 -1.39
C MET A 109 2.68 13.56 -1.50
N GLN A 110 3.36 14.12 -2.50
CA GLN A 110 3.40 15.57 -2.75
C GLN A 110 2.01 16.15 -3.05
N MET A 111 1.14 15.41 -3.77
CA MET A 111 -0.25 15.80 -3.97
C MET A 111 -1.00 15.91 -2.65
N LEU A 112 -0.86 14.91 -1.76
CA LEU A 112 -1.51 14.89 -0.45
C LEU A 112 -1.00 15.99 0.46
N GLU A 113 0.29 16.30 0.43
CA GLU A 113 0.90 17.40 1.17
C GLU A 113 0.35 18.76 0.75
N ARG A 114 0.30 19.02 -0.56
CA ARG A 114 -0.31 20.25 -1.12
C ARG A 114 -1.77 20.36 -0.74
N SER A 115 -2.47 19.21 -0.64
CA SER A 115 -3.90 19.17 -0.27
C SER A 115 -4.14 19.44 1.21
N SER A 116 -3.16 19.24 2.08
CA SER A 116 -3.25 19.29 3.54
C SER A 116 -4.32 18.34 4.12
N VAL A 117 -4.15 17.92 5.35
CA VAL A 117 -5.09 17.02 6.03
C VAL A 117 -6.13 17.81 6.82
N ARG A 118 -7.41 17.44 6.73
CA ARG A 118 -8.52 17.96 7.51
C ARG A 118 -9.16 16.88 8.36
N LYS A 119 -9.33 17.14 9.66
CA LYS A 119 -10.07 16.27 10.59
C LYS A 119 -11.57 16.41 10.38
N LEU A 120 -12.28 15.30 10.45
CA LEU A 120 -13.75 15.20 10.37
C LEU A 120 -14.36 14.98 11.77
N ARG A 121 -15.70 15.14 11.91
CA ARG A 121 -16.40 15.01 13.20
C ARG A 121 -16.88 13.58 13.49
N ARG A 122 -16.12 12.56 13.05
CA ARG A 122 -16.40 11.15 13.31
C ARG A 122 -15.17 10.49 13.92
N LYS A 123 -15.37 9.57 14.87
CA LYS A 123 -14.28 8.78 15.46
C LYS A 123 -13.63 7.91 14.39
N ARG A 124 -12.30 7.86 14.40
CA ARG A 124 -11.55 6.96 13.52
C ARG A 124 -11.74 5.52 13.96
N ARG A 125 -12.06 4.64 13.03
CA ARG A 125 -12.20 3.21 13.23
C ARG A 125 -10.96 2.50 12.71
N TYR A 126 -10.61 1.41 13.36
CA TYR A 126 -9.50 0.55 13.01
C TYR A 126 -10.00 -0.89 12.91
N LEU A 127 -9.43 -1.65 11.98
CA LEU A 127 -9.54 -3.09 11.95
C LEU A 127 -8.40 -3.66 12.81
N LYS A 128 -8.73 -4.16 14.01
CA LYS A 128 -7.76 -4.78 14.92
C LYS A 128 -7.78 -6.29 14.69
N VAL A 129 -6.63 -6.85 14.34
CA VAL A 129 -6.47 -8.30 14.17
C VAL A 129 -6.38 -8.95 15.55
N LEU A 130 -7.16 -10.00 15.77
CA LEU A 130 -7.29 -10.73 17.05
C LEU A 130 -6.53 -12.05 17.04
N ARG A 131 -6.41 -12.70 15.87
CA ARG A 131 -5.74 -13.98 15.69
C ARG A 131 -4.90 -13.98 14.43
N PRO A 132 -3.78 -14.72 14.40
CA PRO A 132 -2.93 -14.80 13.24
C PRO A 132 -3.64 -15.47 12.05
N LEU A 133 -3.30 -15.03 10.85
CA LEU A 133 -3.68 -15.65 9.59
C LEU A 133 -2.45 -15.69 8.68
N GLU A 134 -2.20 -16.83 8.06
CA GLU A 134 -1.12 -16.99 7.10
C GLU A 134 -1.64 -17.54 5.76
N VAL A 135 -0.99 -17.11 4.69
CA VAL A 135 -1.25 -17.55 3.32
C VAL A 135 0.10 -17.85 2.67
N SER A 136 0.20 -18.99 1.99
CA SER A 136 1.43 -19.39 1.32
C SER A 136 1.16 -20.02 -0.04
N GLU A 137 2.15 -19.90 -0.93
CA GLU A 137 2.19 -20.51 -2.26
C GLU A 137 3.64 -20.86 -2.60
N GLY A 138 3.99 -22.14 -2.55
CA GLY A 138 5.36 -22.60 -2.67
C GLY A 138 6.25 -22.05 -1.55
N ASP A 139 7.34 -21.37 -1.91
CA ASP A 139 8.28 -20.74 -0.97
C ASP A 139 7.88 -19.29 -0.60
N ARG A 140 6.78 -18.80 -1.15
CA ARG A 140 6.21 -17.46 -0.90
C ARG A 140 5.18 -17.53 0.21
N ARG A 141 5.20 -16.59 1.14
CA ARG A 141 4.23 -16.54 2.23
C ARG A 141 3.99 -15.10 2.70
N ILE A 142 2.82 -14.90 3.28
CA ILE A 142 2.44 -13.67 3.97
C ILE A 142 1.61 -14.03 5.19
N GLY A 143 1.88 -13.35 6.32
CA GLY A 143 1.13 -13.51 7.56
C GLY A 143 0.71 -12.16 8.12
N ILE A 144 -0.44 -12.13 8.79
CA ILE A 144 -0.94 -11.01 9.58
C ILE A 144 -1.17 -11.48 11.02
N TYR A 145 -0.69 -10.69 11.97
CA TYR A 145 -0.64 -11.04 13.40
C TYR A 145 -1.19 -9.89 14.23
N PRO A 146 -1.78 -10.17 15.42
CA PRO A 146 -2.21 -9.13 16.34
C PRO A 146 -1.09 -8.16 16.71
N ALA A 147 -1.39 -6.86 16.68
CA ALA A 147 -0.52 -5.79 17.17
C ALA A 147 -1.36 -4.52 17.43
N ASP A 148 -0.82 -3.59 18.21
CA ASP A 148 -1.49 -2.34 18.57
C ASP A 148 -1.11 -1.17 17.63
N GLU A 149 -0.21 -1.41 16.69
CA GLU A 149 0.18 -0.49 15.62
C GLU A 149 0.25 -1.23 14.28
N PHE A 150 0.20 -0.49 13.17
CA PHE A 150 0.40 -1.10 11.87
C PHE A 150 1.90 -1.16 11.53
N ARG A 151 2.43 -2.39 11.52
CA ARG A 151 3.83 -2.69 11.19
C ARG A 151 3.90 -3.63 10.00
N VAL A 152 4.82 -3.37 9.10
CA VAL A 152 5.13 -4.26 7.97
C VAL A 152 6.58 -4.70 8.03
N ARG A 153 6.82 -5.98 7.68
CA ARG A 153 8.12 -6.56 7.40
C ARG A 153 8.05 -7.24 6.04
N CYS A 154 8.86 -6.78 5.11
CA CYS A 154 8.87 -7.26 3.73
C CYS A 154 10.26 -7.78 3.37
N TYR A 155 10.36 -9.07 3.07
CA TYR A 155 11.57 -9.74 2.59
C TYR A 155 11.40 -10.12 1.13
N VAL A 156 12.39 -9.78 0.32
CA VAL A 156 12.50 -10.15 -1.09
C VAL A 156 13.81 -10.88 -1.35
N ASP A 157 13.81 -11.77 -2.35
CA ASP A 157 14.98 -12.53 -2.77
C ASP A 157 14.90 -12.76 -4.28
N PHE A 158 15.71 -12.04 -5.02
CA PHE A 158 15.78 -12.12 -6.48
C PHE A 158 17.17 -12.61 -6.90
N PRO A 159 17.26 -13.51 -7.89
CA PRO A 159 18.53 -14.01 -8.40
C PRO A 159 19.21 -12.97 -9.30
N HIS A 160 19.57 -11.81 -8.72
CA HIS A 160 20.23 -10.70 -9.41
C HIS A 160 21.26 -10.04 -8.49
N PRO A 161 22.50 -9.78 -8.94
CA PRO A 161 23.58 -9.28 -8.07
C PRO A 161 23.30 -7.96 -7.37
N LEU A 162 22.51 -7.07 -7.98
CA LEU A 162 22.14 -5.77 -7.38
C LEU A 162 20.86 -5.83 -6.54
N VAL A 163 20.10 -6.91 -6.58
CA VAL A 163 18.89 -7.08 -5.76
C VAL A 163 19.17 -8.02 -4.61
N GLY A 164 19.47 -9.28 -4.91
CA GLY A 164 19.72 -10.30 -3.90
C GLY A 164 18.61 -10.41 -2.88
N GLN A 165 19.02 -10.50 -1.62
CA GLN A 165 18.15 -10.51 -0.46
C GLN A 165 18.05 -9.12 0.14
N GLN A 166 16.84 -8.59 0.26
CA GLN A 166 16.58 -7.30 0.91
C GLN A 166 15.43 -7.46 1.89
N GLU A 167 15.53 -6.79 3.03
CA GLU A 167 14.49 -6.78 4.04
C GLU A 167 14.21 -5.35 4.50
N VAL A 168 12.94 -5.00 4.58
CA VAL A 168 12.46 -3.71 5.08
C VAL A 168 11.45 -3.95 6.18
N GLU A 169 11.68 -3.36 7.36
CA GLU A 169 10.74 -3.38 8.46
C GLU A 169 10.46 -1.95 8.95
N MET A 170 9.18 -1.63 9.18
CA MET A 170 8.79 -0.31 9.67
C MET A 170 7.41 -0.31 10.31
N VAL A 171 7.18 0.66 11.21
CA VAL A 171 5.83 1.10 11.58
C VAL A 171 5.33 2.06 10.50
N VAL A 172 4.13 1.79 9.98
CA VAL A 172 3.56 2.57 8.88
C VAL A 172 2.94 3.86 9.41
N GLY A 173 3.43 4.97 8.90
CA GLY A 173 2.95 6.30 9.21
C GLY A 173 3.49 7.33 8.21
N PRO A 174 3.00 8.59 8.25
CA PRO A 174 3.34 9.60 7.25
C PRO A 174 4.86 9.84 7.13
N ASP A 175 5.54 10.02 8.26
CA ASP A 175 6.97 10.35 8.26
C ASP A 175 7.83 9.14 7.87
N THR A 176 7.54 7.96 8.42
CA THR A 176 8.28 6.73 8.08
C THR A 176 8.09 6.37 6.61
N PHE A 177 6.87 6.44 6.09
CA PHE A 177 6.59 6.17 4.68
C PHE A 177 7.32 7.16 3.77
N ARG A 178 7.27 8.46 4.07
CA ARG A 178 7.96 9.50 3.31
C ARG A 178 9.46 9.23 3.20
N HIS A 179 10.11 8.97 4.32
CA HIS A 179 11.56 8.85 4.37
C HIS A 179 12.07 7.49 3.90
N LEU A 180 11.29 6.43 4.10
CA LEU A 180 11.75 5.08 3.82
C LEU A 180 11.24 4.51 2.49
N LEU A 181 10.00 4.82 2.07
CA LEU A 181 9.38 4.11 0.97
C LEU A 181 8.95 5.00 -0.20
N ALA A 182 8.41 6.19 0.06
CA ALA A 182 7.70 6.98 -0.95
C ALA A 182 8.49 7.16 -2.27
N ARG A 183 9.80 7.27 -2.20
CA ARG A 183 10.69 7.48 -3.35
C ARG A 183 11.16 6.20 -4.05
N ALA A 184 10.83 5.02 -3.52
CA ALA A 184 11.24 3.75 -4.12
C ALA A 184 10.45 3.48 -5.40
N ARG A 185 11.15 3.31 -6.52
CA ARG A 185 10.55 3.13 -7.85
C ARG A 185 10.26 1.66 -8.15
N THR A 186 9.23 1.45 -8.96
CA THR A 186 8.95 0.15 -9.58
C THR A 186 10.10 -0.28 -10.49
N PHE A 187 10.19 -1.58 -10.74
CA PHE A 187 11.29 -2.16 -11.52
C PHE A 187 10.83 -3.36 -12.33
N CYS A 188 11.57 -3.65 -13.40
CA CYS A 188 11.45 -4.87 -14.18
C CYS A 188 12.83 -5.36 -14.62
N PHE A 189 12.89 -6.64 -15.03
CA PHE A 189 14.08 -7.17 -15.68
C PHE A 189 13.99 -6.93 -17.19
N GLU A 190 15.09 -6.56 -17.80
CA GLU A 190 15.19 -6.34 -19.26
C GLU A 190 14.65 -7.54 -20.06
N ARG A 191 14.97 -8.76 -19.62
CA ARG A 191 14.51 -10.01 -20.24
C ARG A 191 12.99 -10.18 -20.26
N ASP A 192 12.25 -9.48 -19.36
CA ASP A 192 10.81 -9.60 -19.25
C ASP A 192 10.06 -8.54 -20.10
N ILE A 193 10.78 -7.54 -20.64
CA ILE A 193 10.19 -6.41 -21.38
C ILE A 193 9.46 -6.90 -22.63
N GLU A 194 10.16 -7.64 -23.51
CA GLU A 194 9.53 -8.12 -24.76
C GLU A 194 8.37 -9.10 -24.52
N PRO A 195 8.47 -10.10 -23.61
CA PRO A 195 7.33 -10.93 -23.24
C PRO A 195 6.13 -10.14 -22.71
N LEU A 196 6.36 -9.12 -21.86
CA LEU A 196 5.30 -8.29 -21.31
C LEU A 196 4.64 -7.43 -22.40
N ARG A 197 5.43 -6.84 -23.29
CA ARG A 197 4.91 -6.09 -24.45
C ARG A 197 4.09 -6.97 -25.39
N ALA A 198 4.53 -8.18 -25.63
CA ALA A 198 3.82 -9.13 -26.50
C ALA A 198 2.41 -9.46 -26.00
N VAL A 199 2.19 -9.45 -24.68
CA VAL A 199 0.86 -9.65 -24.08
C VAL A 199 0.12 -8.32 -23.81
N GLY A 200 0.65 -7.20 -24.33
CA GLY A 200 0.00 -5.89 -24.26
C GLY A 200 0.20 -5.12 -22.96
N LEU A 201 1.16 -5.51 -22.12
CA LEU A 201 1.54 -4.82 -20.90
C LEU A 201 2.71 -3.85 -21.13
N ILE A 202 3.01 -3.03 -20.13
CA ILE A 202 4.12 -2.05 -20.06
C ILE A 202 4.26 -1.14 -21.28
N ARG A 203 3.14 -0.80 -21.96
CA ARG A 203 3.13 0.07 -23.14
C ARG A 203 3.55 1.50 -22.83
N GLY A 204 3.33 1.96 -21.58
CA GLY A 204 3.77 3.27 -21.08
C GLY A 204 5.06 3.22 -20.27
N GLY A 205 5.68 2.03 -20.15
CA GLY A 205 6.95 1.86 -19.44
C GLY A 205 8.11 2.56 -20.14
N SER A 206 8.88 3.32 -19.37
CA SER A 206 10.07 4.05 -19.80
C SER A 206 11.15 4.04 -18.74
N LEU A 207 12.37 4.46 -19.10
CA LEU A 207 13.47 4.61 -18.14
C LEU A 207 13.25 5.76 -17.14
N GLU A 208 12.21 6.56 -17.32
CA GLU A 208 11.84 7.66 -16.40
C GLU A 208 10.88 7.18 -15.30
N ASN A 209 10.12 6.09 -15.53
CA ASN A 209 9.08 5.62 -14.62
C ASN A 209 9.26 4.19 -14.11
N ALA A 210 10.34 3.49 -14.48
CA ALA A 210 10.68 2.19 -13.94
C ALA A 210 12.20 1.97 -13.97
N ILE A 211 12.73 1.24 -12.98
CA ILE A 211 14.10 0.76 -13.00
C ILE A 211 14.16 -0.47 -13.87
N VAL A 212 15.07 -0.49 -14.85
CA VAL A 212 15.31 -1.65 -15.71
C VAL A 212 16.61 -2.33 -15.31
N LEU A 213 16.50 -3.57 -14.82
CA LEU A 213 17.62 -4.43 -14.44
C LEU A 213 18.10 -5.21 -15.66
N THR A 214 19.37 -5.04 -16.03
CA THR A 214 20.07 -5.84 -17.04
C THR A 214 20.49 -7.18 -16.44
N HIS A 215 21.38 -7.93 -17.08
CA HIS A 215 21.89 -9.19 -16.52
C HIS A 215 22.63 -8.98 -15.19
N ASP A 216 23.41 -7.92 -15.07
CA ASP A 216 24.33 -7.64 -13.95
C ASP A 216 24.33 -6.18 -13.49
N GLY A 217 23.52 -5.33 -14.10
CA GLY A 217 23.48 -3.89 -13.87
C GLY A 217 22.09 -3.28 -13.89
N ILE A 218 22.08 -1.96 -14.03
CA ILE A 218 20.87 -1.13 -14.16
C ILE A 218 21.02 -0.29 -15.42
N MET A 219 19.95 -0.22 -16.20
CA MET A 219 19.93 0.58 -17.43
C MET A 219 19.81 2.09 -17.14
N ASN A 220 19.13 2.46 -16.07
CA ASN A 220 18.80 3.84 -15.68
C ASN A 220 19.11 4.10 -14.20
N GLY A 221 20.39 4.19 -13.87
CA GLY A 221 20.84 4.50 -12.52
C GLY A 221 20.90 6.01 -12.22
N PRO A 222 21.30 6.42 -11.00
CA PRO A 222 21.53 5.56 -9.85
C PRO A 222 20.25 5.17 -9.11
N LEU A 223 20.35 4.19 -8.21
CA LEU A 223 19.30 3.87 -7.24
C LEU A 223 19.10 5.03 -6.25
N ARG A 224 17.86 5.26 -5.84
CA ARG A 224 17.50 6.25 -4.80
C ARG A 224 17.82 5.76 -3.39
N PHE A 225 17.85 4.42 -3.20
CA PHE A 225 18.21 3.73 -1.97
C PHE A 225 19.02 2.47 -2.30
N PRO A 226 19.96 2.05 -1.45
CA PRO A 226 20.71 0.80 -1.67
C PRO A 226 19.82 -0.45 -1.79
N ASP A 227 18.68 -0.41 -1.07
CA ASP A 227 17.65 -1.45 -0.96
C ASP A 227 16.32 -1.04 -1.64
N GLU A 228 16.39 -0.27 -2.73
CA GLU A 228 15.21 0.34 -3.38
C GLU A 228 14.18 -0.71 -3.81
N PHE A 229 14.60 -1.89 -4.22
CA PHE A 229 13.71 -2.96 -4.66
C PHE A 229 12.87 -3.54 -3.52
N GLY A 230 13.48 -3.78 -2.35
CA GLY A 230 12.78 -4.22 -1.14
C GLY A 230 11.83 -3.15 -0.64
N ARG A 231 12.23 -1.87 -0.67
CA ARG A 231 11.39 -0.73 -0.30
C ARG A 231 10.18 -0.59 -1.21
N HIS A 232 10.36 -0.75 -2.51
CA HIS A 232 9.25 -0.71 -3.45
C HIS A 232 8.25 -1.85 -3.17
N LYS A 233 8.73 -3.06 -2.90
CA LYS A 233 7.84 -4.18 -2.54
C LYS A 233 7.12 -3.97 -1.20
N ALA A 234 7.71 -3.27 -0.24
CA ALA A 234 7.02 -2.86 0.99
C ALA A 234 5.97 -1.76 0.71
N LEU A 235 6.23 -0.85 -0.24
CA LEU A 235 5.27 0.14 -0.72
C LEU A 235 4.04 -0.54 -1.36
N ASP A 236 4.26 -1.47 -2.28
CA ASP A 236 3.21 -2.28 -2.92
C ASP A 236 2.36 -3.01 -1.87
N LEU A 237 3.01 -3.66 -0.90
CA LEU A 237 2.35 -4.35 0.20
C LEU A 237 1.38 -3.43 0.96
N ILE A 238 1.82 -2.23 1.34
CA ILE A 238 0.98 -1.27 2.06
C ILE A 238 -0.23 -0.85 1.21
N GLY A 239 -0.03 -0.60 -0.07
CA GLY A 239 -1.09 -0.25 -1.01
C GLY A 239 -2.16 -1.34 -1.14
N ASP A 240 -1.73 -2.59 -1.24
CA ASP A 240 -2.64 -3.74 -1.32
C ASP A 240 -3.38 -3.97 0.00
N LEU A 241 -2.72 -3.76 1.15
CA LEU A 241 -3.35 -3.89 2.46
C LEU A 241 -4.35 -2.77 2.77
N ALA A 242 -4.26 -1.60 2.10
CA ALA A 242 -5.26 -0.55 2.18
C ALA A 242 -6.66 -1.03 1.74
N LEU A 243 -6.72 -2.09 0.92
CA LEU A 243 -7.97 -2.74 0.48
C LEU A 243 -8.71 -3.48 1.60
N ALA A 244 -8.16 -3.57 2.81
CA ALA A 244 -8.91 -3.95 4.01
C ALA A 244 -10.00 -2.93 4.35
N GLY A 245 -9.97 -1.72 3.77
CA GLY A 245 -11.00 -0.69 3.88
C GLY A 245 -10.95 0.14 5.16
N LEU A 246 -10.14 -0.25 6.13
CA LEU A 246 -9.89 0.47 7.39
C LEU A 246 -8.40 0.45 7.74
N PRO A 247 -7.90 1.43 8.50
CA PRO A 247 -6.57 1.35 9.08
C PRO A 247 -6.42 0.11 9.93
N LEU A 248 -5.31 -0.61 9.73
CA LEU A 248 -5.00 -1.84 10.44
C LEU A 248 -4.32 -1.56 11.80
N LEU A 249 -4.64 -2.40 12.78
CA LEU A 249 -3.83 -2.62 13.96
C LEU A 249 -3.36 -4.08 13.88
N ALA A 250 -2.18 -4.25 13.31
CA ALA A 250 -1.63 -5.56 12.99
C ALA A 250 -0.14 -5.46 12.60
N ARG A 251 0.58 -6.55 12.77
CA ARG A 251 1.90 -6.76 12.17
C ARG A 251 1.73 -7.68 10.95
N VAL A 252 2.26 -7.25 9.80
CA VAL A 252 2.25 -8.03 8.56
C VAL A 252 3.67 -8.39 8.16
N GLU A 253 3.90 -9.68 7.88
CA GLU A 253 5.18 -10.20 7.41
C GLU A 253 5.01 -10.84 6.04
N ALA A 254 5.70 -10.30 5.03
CA ALA A 254 5.70 -10.77 3.66
C ALA A 254 7.07 -11.35 3.30
N HIS A 255 7.11 -12.62 2.91
CA HIS A 255 8.31 -13.31 2.47
C HIS A 255 8.15 -13.70 1.00
N LYS A 256 8.88 -13.04 0.11
CA LYS A 256 8.80 -13.20 -1.37
C LYS A 256 7.37 -13.05 -1.91
N ALA A 257 6.48 -12.42 -1.14
CA ALA A 257 5.09 -12.23 -1.52
C ALA A 257 4.94 -11.08 -2.53
N GLY A 258 3.89 -11.13 -3.31
CA GLY A 258 3.47 -10.09 -4.25
C GLY A 258 1.96 -9.91 -4.21
N HIS A 259 1.42 -9.10 -5.10
CA HIS A 259 0.00 -8.67 -5.11
C HIS A 259 -1.00 -9.83 -4.96
N SER A 260 -0.74 -10.98 -5.58
CA SER A 260 -1.62 -12.17 -5.47
C SER A 260 -1.77 -12.64 -4.02
N LEU A 261 -0.67 -12.78 -3.28
CA LEU A 261 -0.71 -13.19 -1.88
C LEU A 261 -1.19 -12.07 -0.97
N HIS A 262 -0.85 -10.79 -1.25
CA HIS A 262 -1.33 -9.65 -0.49
C HIS A 262 -2.86 -9.57 -0.52
N THR A 263 -3.44 -9.60 -1.70
CA THR A 263 -4.90 -9.52 -1.89
C THR A 263 -5.62 -10.77 -1.41
N GLN A 264 -5.00 -11.95 -1.52
CA GLN A 264 -5.53 -13.19 -0.96
C GLN A 264 -5.58 -13.13 0.58
N LEU A 265 -4.55 -12.56 1.24
CA LEU A 265 -4.55 -12.34 2.68
C LEU A 265 -5.70 -11.41 3.08
N VAL A 266 -5.87 -10.27 2.41
CA VAL A 266 -6.97 -9.33 2.65
C VAL A 266 -8.33 -10.01 2.48
N SER A 267 -8.52 -10.76 1.40
CA SER A 267 -9.76 -11.47 1.12
C SER A 267 -10.10 -12.49 2.20
N ARG A 268 -9.13 -13.31 2.62
CA ARG A 268 -9.32 -14.31 3.69
C ARG A 268 -9.56 -13.67 5.05
N LEU A 269 -8.84 -12.60 5.37
CA LEU A 269 -9.04 -11.85 6.61
C LEU A 269 -10.48 -11.33 6.70
N LEU A 270 -10.96 -10.65 5.66
CA LEU A 270 -12.30 -10.07 5.64
C LEU A 270 -13.42 -11.13 5.60
N ALA A 271 -13.16 -12.30 5.04
CA ALA A 271 -14.11 -13.41 4.97
C ALA A 271 -14.36 -14.09 6.33
N ASP A 272 -13.45 -13.97 7.30
CA ASP A 272 -13.61 -14.56 8.64
C ASP A 272 -13.68 -13.47 9.73
N PRO A 273 -14.88 -13.04 10.13
CA PRO A 273 -15.05 -12.03 11.18
C PRO A 273 -14.51 -12.43 12.57
N SER A 274 -14.15 -13.69 12.77
CA SER A 274 -13.54 -14.13 14.02
C SER A 274 -12.05 -13.77 14.16
N LEU A 275 -11.41 -13.34 13.06
CA LEU A 275 -10.01 -12.94 13.02
C LEU A 275 -9.77 -11.49 13.41
N TRP A 276 -10.80 -10.65 13.41
CA TRP A 276 -10.66 -9.22 13.62
C TRP A 276 -11.85 -8.59 14.33
N THR A 277 -11.68 -7.37 14.78
CA THR A 277 -12.76 -6.53 15.33
C THR A 277 -12.57 -5.09 14.88
N ILE A 278 -13.66 -4.31 14.93
CA ILE A 278 -13.57 -2.86 14.71
C ILE A 278 -13.44 -2.17 16.07
N THR A 279 -12.40 -1.36 16.21
CA THR A 279 -12.15 -0.58 17.42
C THR A 279 -11.97 0.91 17.11
N THR A 280 -11.99 1.75 18.14
CA THR A 280 -11.66 3.18 18.04
C THR A 280 -10.35 3.47 18.76
N GLY A 281 -9.64 4.54 18.40
CA GLY A 281 -8.37 4.89 19.00
C GLY A 281 -8.43 5.20 20.52
N GLU A 282 -9.59 5.34 21.11
CA GLU A 282 -9.74 5.49 22.56
C GLU A 282 -9.66 4.13 23.26
N ALA A 283 -10.25 3.09 22.68
CA ALA A 283 -10.16 1.73 23.20
C ALA A 283 -8.71 1.21 23.15
N VAL A 284 -7.98 1.50 22.08
CA VAL A 284 -6.56 1.14 21.96
C VAL A 284 -5.72 1.79 23.06
N ARG A 285 -5.89 3.08 23.34
CA ARG A 285 -5.18 3.78 24.40
C ARG A 285 -5.56 3.31 25.81
N ALA A 286 -6.81 2.92 26.01
CA ALA A 286 -7.28 2.38 27.28
C ALA A 286 -6.64 1.01 27.56
N GLU A 287 -6.49 0.16 26.56
CA GLU A 287 -5.78 -1.12 26.68
C GLU A 287 -4.28 -0.94 26.96
N GLU A 288 -3.61 0.01 26.28
CA GLU A 288 -2.20 0.37 26.54
C GLU A 288 -1.98 0.89 27.96
N GLN A 289 -2.93 1.69 28.49
CA GLN A 289 -2.85 2.21 29.88
C GLN A 289 -3.16 1.15 30.92
N ALA A 290 -3.97 0.16 30.59
CA ALA A 290 -4.30 -0.96 31.49
C ALA A 290 -3.15 -1.99 31.57
N TYR A 291 -2.31 -2.07 30.57
CA TYR A 291 -1.12 -2.91 30.54
C TYR A 291 0.09 -2.15 31.11
N GLN A 292 0.17 -2.05 32.46
CA GLN A 292 1.42 -1.75 33.13
C GLN A 292 2.17 -3.07 33.35
N PRO A 293 3.36 -3.28 32.74
CA PRO A 293 4.15 -4.45 33.07
C PRO A 293 4.46 -4.42 34.57
N VAL A 294 4.11 -5.48 35.28
CA VAL A 294 4.58 -5.69 36.66
C VAL A 294 6.08 -5.87 36.55
N LEU A 295 6.82 -4.81 36.86
CA LEU A 295 8.25 -4.90 37.03
C LEU A 295 8.49 -5.87 38.20
N SER A 296 8.91 -7.09 37.91
CA SER A 296 9.38 -8.03 38.90
C SER A 296 10.59 -7.38 39.56
N GLU A 297 10.45 -7.02 40.84
CA GLU A 297 11.60 -6.61 41.69
C GLU A 297 12.64 -7.71 41.57
N ALA A 298 13.83 -7.34 41.11
CA ALA A 298 15.00 -8.23 41.15
C ALA A 298 15.26 -8.62 42.59
N PRO A 299 15.54 -9.90 42.92
CA PRO A 299 15.89 -10.30 44.28
C PRO A 299 17.14 -9.54 44.72
N ALA A 300 17.06 -8.95 45.93
CA ALA A 300 18.17 -8.29 46.56
C ALA A 300 19.36 -9.25 46.66
N ALA A 301 20.53 -8.80 46.23
CA ALA A 301 21.78 -9.55 46.41
C ALA A 301 22.03 -9.81 47.91
N PRO A 302 22.48 -11.01 48.29
CA PRO A 302 22.87 -11.27 49.67
C PRO A 302 24.07 -10.40 50.01
N GLY A 303 23.94 -9.58 51.05
CA GLY A 303 25.02 -8.80 51.57
C GLY A 303 26.09 -9.68 52.23
N ASP A 304 27.36 -9.33 51.98
CA ASP A 304 28.51 -9.80 52.70
C ASP A 304 28.61 -9.17 54.12
#